data_c53b10947171e27f93b7341405fa1f80
#
_entry.id   c53b10947171e27f93b7341405fa1f80
#
_cell.length_a   1.000
_cell.length_b   1.000
_cell.length_c   1.000
_cell.angle_alpha   90.00
_cell.angle_beta   90.00
_cell.angle_gamma   90.00
#
_symmetry.space_group_name_H-M   'P 1'
#
loop_
_entity.id
_entity.type
_entity.pdbx_description
1 polymer ?
#
loop_
_entity_poly.entity_id
_entity_poly.type
_entity_poly.pdbx_seq_one_letter_code
_entity_poly.pdbx_strand_id
1 'polypeptide(L)'
;PTRRSSDLVSTNKKENTQGGLSSYTHVKEDISIMLRTNADNTIEQHVFTTMFDFYALPSNFPGYNEAKEIENPYECIQHLEHSFSVAIEDKRFIPYFQLHEFEALLFCGIDSLVEKYPKCKKNCEQLTNVLQKFGNPELINSNPSTAPSKRIINAIEGGKKQLYKYNKPATAKAVTANIGIDVLRSKCPHFNEWIEKLIAK
;
A
#
# COMPACT_ATOMS: atom_id res chain seq x y z
N PRO A 1 22.16 -12.52 4.90
CA PRO A 1 21.12 -11.50 4.79
C PRO A 1 20.48 -11.33 6.16
N THR A 2 20.89 -10.26 6.83
CA THR A 2 20.36 -9.89 8.14
C THR A 2 18.93 -9.42 7.98
N ARG A 3 18.04 -10.11 8.64
CA ARG A 3 16.62 -9.83 8.70
C ARG A 3 16.36 -8.49 9.38
N ARG A 4 15.63 -7.61 8.77
CA ARG A 4 15.24 -6.35 9.38
C ARG A 4 13.85 -6.38 9.95
N SER A 5 13.73 -5.75 11.10
CA SER A 5 12.44 -5.40 11.68
C SER A 5 11.75 -4.36 10.79
N SER A 6 10.50 -4.58 10.43
CA SER A 6 9.63 -3.54 9.95
C SER A 6 9.22 -2.69 11.13
N ASP A 7 9.93 -1.61 11.39
CA ASP A 7 9.50 -0.63 12.39
C ASP A 7 8.31 0.12 11.79
N LEU A 8 7.17 -0.05 12.43
CA LEU A 8 5.95 0.66 12.07
C LEU A 8 6.06 2.10 12.54
N VAL A 9 5.71 3.04 11.68
CA VAL A 9 5.51 4.44 12.05
C VAL A 9 4.58 4.49 13.26
N SER A 10 5.04 5.11 14.34
CA SER A 10 4.31 5.19 15.59
C SER A 10 3.02 5.99 15.41
N THR A 11 1.88 5.35 15.52
CA THR A 11 0.60 6.06 15.60
C THR A 11 0.39 6.52 17.05
N ASN A 12 0.26 7.82 17.24
CA ASN A 12 0.07 8.42 18.56
C ASN A 12 -1.21 7.89 19.21
N LYS A 13 -1.11 7.04 20.24
CA LYS A 13 -2.24 6.47 20.98
C LYS A 13 -3.06 7.49 21.78
N LYS A 14 -2.66 8.76 21.81
CA LYS A 14 -3.33 9.82 22.61
C LYS A 14 -4.48 10.51 21.89
N GLU A 15 -4.56 10.44 20.59
CA GLU A 15 -5.74 10.90 19.84
C GLU A 15 -6.49 9.65 19.40
N ASN A 16 -7.78 9.60 19.70
CA ASN A 16 -8.73 8.50 19.49
C ASN A 16 -8.98 8.21 17.98
N THR A 17 -7.93 8.25 17.16
CA THR A 17 -7.95 7.95 15.75
C THR A 17 -7.53 6.50 15.53
N GLN A 18 -8.49 5.68 15.20
CA GLN A 18 -8.27 4.30 14.78
C GLN A 18 -7.43 4.30 13.49
N GLY A 19 -6.13 4.04 13.64
CA GLY A 19 -5.22 3.63 12.59
C GLY A 19 -5.23 4.48 11.30
N GLY A 20 -4.34 5.42 11.16
CA GLY A 20 -4.12 6.23 9.96
C GLY A 20 -2.95 7.20 10.16
N LEU A 21 -2.36 7.65 9.05
CA LEU A 21 -1.38 8.74 9.08
C LEU A 21 -2.08 10.01 9.53
N SER A 22 -1.65 10.59 10.66
CA SER A 22 -2.28 11.80 11.21
C SER A 22 -1.73 13.08 10.59
N SER A 23 -0.43 13.14 10.28
CA SER A 23 0.20 14.28 9.62
C SER A 23 1.57 13.94 9.05
N TYR A 24 2.01 14.70 8.05
CA TYR A 24 3.36 14.63 7.51
C TYR A 24 4.45 14.89 8.56
N THR A 25 4.22 15.81 9.49
CA THR A 25 5.20 16.20 10.51
C THR A 25 5.64 14.98 11.34
N HIS A 26 4.70 14.18 11.81
CA HIS A 26 5.02 12.97 12.59
C HIS A 26 5.78 11.94 11.74
N VAL A 27 5.37 11.76 10.48
CA VAL A 27 6.08 10.85 9.55
C VAL A 27 7.52 11.30 9.33
N LYS A 28 7.73 12.60 9.11
CA LYS A 28 9.08 13.18 8.94
C LYS A 28 9.95 12.98 10.18
N GLU A 29 9.39 13.17 11.36
CA GLU A 29 10.09 12.96 12.64
C GLU A 29 10.52 11.50 12.78
N ASP A 30 9.61 10.55 12.57
CA ASP A 30 9.89 9.12 12.67
C ASP A 30 10.97 8.69 11.68
N ILE A 31 10.86 9.11 10.41
CA ILE A 31 11.88 8.84 9.38
C ILE A 31 13.22 9.46 9.77
N SER A 32 13.23 10.71 10.26
CA SER A 32 14.47 11.38 10.68
C SER A 32 15.15 10.66 11.85
N ILE A 33 14.39 10.10 12.77
CA ILE A 33 14.92 9.26 13.86
C ILE A 33 15.54 8.00 13.28
N MET A 34 14.84 7.28 12.40
CA MET A 34 15.34 6.05 11.78
C MET A 34 16.62 6.28 10.99
N LEU A 35 16.69 7.36 10.20
CA LEU A 35 17.87 7.72 9.41
C LEU A 35 19.09 8.02 10.28
N ARG A 36 18.89 8.71 11.42
CA ARG A 36 19.98 9.05 12.36
C ARG A 36 20.44 7.85 13.17
N THR A 37 19.52 6.98 13.60
CA THR A 37 19.85 5.82 14.44
C THR A 37 20.47 4.67 13.66
N ASN A 38 20.31 4.65 12.34
CA ASN A 38 20.85 3.65 11.45
C ASN A 38 21.78 4.30 10.39
N ALA A 39 22.87 4.88 10.87
CA ALA A 39 23.90 5.40 9.98
C ALA A 39 24.60 4.26 9.24
N ASP A 40 24.90 4.50 7.94
CA ASP A 40 25.68 3.54 7.17
C ASP A 40 27.10 3.40 7.77
N ASN A 41 27.61 2.19 7.69
CA ASN A 41 28.99 1.86 8.02
C ASN A 41 29.64 1.09 6.87
N THR A 42 30.90 0.68 7.03
CA THR A 42 31.66 -0.04 5.99
C THR A 42 31.10 -1.43 5.67
N ILE A 43 30.23 -1.98 6.51
CA ILE A 43 29.72 -3.35 6.40
C ILE A 43 28.25 -3.35 6.01
N GLU A 44 27.47 -2.37 6.49
CA GLU A 44 26.01 -2.32 6.33
C GLU A 44 25.59 -1.03 5.64
N GLN A 45 24.82 -1.18 4.57
CA GLN A 45 24.10 -0.09 3.90
C GLN A 45 22.61 -0.22 4.21
N HIS A 46 22.00 0.88 4.60
CA HIS A 46 20.61 0.92 5.02
C HIS A 46 19.77 1.64 3.95
N VAL A 47 18.67 1.02 3.55
CA VAL A 47 17.65 1.64 2.71
C VAL A 47 16.36 1.77 3.51
N PHE A 48 15.76 2.95 3.45
CA PHE A 48 14.51 3.26 4.13
C PHE A 48 13.41 3.46 3.11
N THR A 49 12.25 2.93 3.39
CA THR A 49 11.09 3.08 2.51
C THR A 49 9.81 3.20 3.31
N THR A 50 8.78 3.71 2.69
CA THR A 50 7.42 3.75 3.22
C THR A 50 6.50 2.94 2.31
N MET A 51 5.33 2.56 2.85
CA MET A 51 4.22 2.04 2.07
C MET A 51 2.94 2.63 2.64
N PHE A 52 2.47 3.72 2.04
CA PHE A 52 1.28 4.43 2.48
C PHE A 52 0.20 4.36 1.42
N ASP A 53 -1.05 4.24 1.84
CA ASP A 53 -2.20 4.33 0.95
C ASP A 53 -2.44 5.79 0.55
N PHE A 54 -2.44 6.09 -0.76
CA PHE A 54 -2.72 7.45 -1.24
C PHE A 54 -4.11 7.94 -0.84
N TYR A 55 -5.09 7.05 -0.82
CA TYR A 55 -6.47 7.39 -0.46
C TYR A 55 -6.62 8.10 0.89
N ALA A 56 -5.82 7.73 1.88
CA ALA A 56 -5.89 8.24 3.24
C ALA A 56 -4.74 9.22 3.58
N LEU A 57 -4.04 9.74 2.57
CA LEU A 57 -2.90 10.61 2.77
C LEU A 57 -3.35 11.98 3.28
N PRO A 58 -2.78 12.50 4.37
CA PRO A 58 -3.05 13.86 4.85
C PRO A 58 -2.65 14.92 3.82
N SER A 59 -3.44 15.98 3.71
CA SER A 59 -3.22 17.05 2.73
C SER A 59 -1.96 17.90 2.96
N ASN A 60 -1.30 17.75 4.11
CA ASN A 60 -0.05 18.43 4.43
C ASN A 60 1.21 17.69 3.96
N PHE A 61 1.06 16.59 3.20
CA PHE A 61 2.20 15.95 2.56
C PHE A 61 2.80 16.82 1.45
N PRO A 62 4.14 16.80 1.29
CA PRO A 62 4.80 17.52 0.20
C PRO A 62 4.26 17.15 -1.17
N GLY A 63 3.90 18.14 -1.98
CA GLY A 63 3.37 17.93 -3.33
C GLY A 63 1.93 17.43 -3.40
N TYR A 64 1.19 17.34 -2.27
CA TYR A 64 -0.16 16.78 -2.25
C TYR A 64 -1.16 17.58 -3.08
N ASN A 65 -1.12 18.91 -2.98
CA ASN A 65 -2.08 19.77 -3.71
C ASN A 65 -1.83 19.73 -5.21
N GLU A 66 -0.57 19.80 -5.62
CA GLU A 66 -0.15 19.72 -7.02
C GLU A 66 -0.50 18.34 -7.61
N ALA A 67 -0.24 17.28 -6.85
CA ALA A 67 -0.55 15.93 -7.28
C ALA A 67 -2.05 15.70 -7.57
N LYS A 68 -2.94 16.33 -6.82
CA LYS A 68 -4.39 16.22 -7.03
C LYS A 68 -4.88 16.79 -8.34
N GLU A 69 -4.14 17.73 -8.94
CA GLU A 69 -4.45 18.32 -10.24
C GLU A 69 -3.96 17.44 -11.42
N ILE A 70 -3.20 16.38 -11.13
CA ILE A 70 -2.66 15.47 -12.14
C ILE A 70 -3.67 14.35 -12.40
N GLU A 71 -4.20 14.29 -13.61
CA GLU A 71 -5.23 13.31 -14.00
C GLU A 71 -4.69 11.88 -14.10
N ASN A 72 -3.44 11.71 -14.59
CA ASN A 72 -2.83 10.39 -14.71
C ASN A 72 -2.43 9.86 -13.32
N PRO A 73 -3.00 8.73 -12.85
CA PRO A 73 -2.74 8.23 -11.50
C PRO A 73 -1.26 7.91 -11.23
N TYR A 74 -0.54 7.42 -12.21
CA TYR A 74 0.89 7.10 -12.07
C TYR A 74 1.74 8.36 -11.98
N GLU A 75 1.49 9.36 -12.81
CA GLU A 75 2.19 10.65 -12.74
C GLU A 75 1.89 11.37 -11.42
N CYS A 76 0.64 11.32 -10.95
CA CYS A 76 0.21 11.83 -9.66
C CYS A 76 1.04 11.23 -8.52
N ILE A 77 1.16 9.92 -8.47
CA ILE A 77 1.94 9.23 -7.42
C ILE A 77 3.44 9.50 -7.56
N GLN A 78 3.98 9.49 -8.76
CA GLN A 78 5.40 9.82 -9.00
C GLN A 78 5.75 11.24 -8.54
N HIS A 79 4.84 12.20 -8.75
CA HIS A 79 5.01 13.58 -8.25
C HIS A 79 5.06 13.61 -6.71
N LEU A 80 4.15 12.89 -6.04
CA LEU A 80 4.14 12.77 -4.57
C LEU A 80 5.42 12.13 -4.03
N GLU A 81 5.85 11.01 -4.63
CA GLU A 81 7.06 10.30 -4.21
C GLU A 81 8.29 11.18 -4.40
N HIS A 82 8.38 11.88 -5.52
CA HIS A 82 9.47 12.83 -5.76
C HIS A 82 9.47 13.95 -4.71
N SER A 83 8.33 14.61 -4.49
CA SER A 83 8.21 15.70 -3.52
C SER A 83 8.53 15.24 -2.09
N PHE A 84 8.11 14.03 -1.73
CA PHE A 84 8.40 13.45 -0.42
C PHE A 84 9.89 13.09 -0.28
N SER A 85 10.50 12.53 -1.31
CA SER A 85 11.95 12.23 -1.33
C SER A 85 12.78 13.49 -1.16
N VAL A 86 12.43 14.57 -1.89
CA VAL A 86 13.10 15.89 -1.78
C VAL A 86 12.96 16.46 -0.37
N ALA A 87 11.78 16.36 0.25
CA ALA A 87 11.52 16.89 1.59
C ALA A 87 12.25 16.14 2.74
N ILE A 88 12.66 14.88 2.51
CA ILE A 88 13.46 14.10 3.47
C ILE A 88 14.96 14.35 3.30
N GLU A 89 15.42 14.68 2.08
CA GLU A 89 16.82 15.04 1.79
C GLU A 89 17.85 13.95 2.12
N ASP A 90 17.47 12.67 2.08
CA ASP A 90 18.37 11.53 2.30
C ASP A 90 18.29 10.53 1.15
N LYS A 91 19.43 10.24 0.51
CA LYS A 91 19.52 9.35 -0.65
C LYS A 91 19.18 7.89 -0.35
N ARG A 92 19.17 7.50 0.92
CA ARG A 92 18.77 6.17 1.38
C ARG A 92 17.27 6.01 1.46
N PHE A 93 16.52 7.12 1.38
CA PHE A 93 15.06 7.11 1.48
C PHE A 93 14.43 6.95 0.09
N ILE A 94 13.61 5.92 -0.04
CA ILE A 94 12.82 5.62 -1.25
C ILE A 94 11.34 5.57 -0.84
N PRO A 95 10.59 6.67 -1.00
CA PRO A 95 9.17 6.67 -0.68
C PRO A 95 8.38 5.79 -1.65
N TYR A 96 7.30 5.20 -1.15
CA TYR A 96 6.30 4.53 -1.96
C TYR A 96 4.91 4.83 -1.43
N PHE A 97 4.04 5.25 -2.34
CA PHE A 97 2.62 5.36 -2.10
C PHE A 97 1.87 4.32 -2.94
N GLN A 98 1.06 3.51 -2.28
CA GLN A 98 0.17 2.62 -3.00
C GLN A 98 -0.93 3.43 -3.69
N LEU A 99 -1.08 3.26 -5.01
CA LEU A 99 -2.22 3.84 -5.72
C LEU A 99 -3.50 3.36 -5.06
N HIS A 100 -4.32 4.27 -4.60
CA HIS A 100 -5.56 4.03 -3.89
C HIS A 100 -5.35 3.32 -2.54
N GLU A 101 -5.42 1.99 -2.45
CA GLU A 101 -5.34 1.21 -1.23
C GLU A 101 -4.50 -0.06 -1.40
N PHE A 102 -3.87 -0.52 -0.33
CA PHE A 102 -3.15 -1.79 -0.30
C PHE A 102 -3.97 -2.97 -0.82
N GLU A 103 -5.27 -2.99 -0.54
CA GLU A 103 -6.16 -4.06 -0.98
C GLU A 103 -6.25 -4.21 -2.50
N ALA A 104 -5.83 -3.24 -3.28
CA ALA A 104 -5.69 -3.37 -4.73
C ALA A 104 -4.76 -4.54 -5.09
N LEU A 105 -3.69 -4.76 -4.34
CA LEU A 105 -2.75 -5.86 -4.56
C LEU A 105 -3.39 -7.24 -4.40
N LEU A 106 -4.46 -7.38 -3.61
CA LEU A 106 -5.16 -8.66 -3.44
C LEU A 106 -5.89 -9.10 -4.71
N PHE A 107 -6.19 -8.19 -5.63
CA PHE A 107 -6.75 -8.53 -6.94
C PHE A 107 -5.74 -9.25 -7.85
N CYS A 108 -4.46 -9.23 -7.52
CA CYS A 108 -3.45 -10.02 -8.24
C CYS A 108 -3.68 -11.52 -8.12
N GLY A 109 -4.36 -11.98 -7.05
CA GLY A 109 -4.62 -13.39 -6.79
C GLY A 109 -5.98 -13.62 -6.17
N ILE A 110 -7.05 -13.43 -6.94
CA ILE A 110 -8.44 -13.65 -6.48
C ILE A 110 -8.64 -15.10 -6.04
N ASP A 111 -7.96 -16.06 -6.68
CA ASP A 111 -8.01 -17.46 -6.29
C ASP A 111 -7.49 -17.70 -4.87
N SER A 112 -6.46 -16.95 -4.46
CA SER A 112 -5.94 -17.01 -3.08
C SER A 112 -6.96 -16.49 -2.04
N LEU A 113 -7.83 -15.54 -2.43
CA LEU A 113 -8.97 -15.13 -1.60
C LEU A 113 -10.00 -16.28 -1.50
N VAL A 114 -10.27 -16.98 -2.60
CA VAL A 114 -11.20 -18.10 -2.62
C VAL A 114 -10.67 -19.27 -1.80
N GLU A 115 -9.39 -19.57 -1.87
CA GLU A 115 -8.75 -20.61 -1.05
C GLU A 115 -8.91 -20.32 0.44
N LYS A 116 -8.68 -19.06 0.84
CA LYS A 116 -8.85 -18.63 2.23
C LYS A 116 -10.31 -18.58 2.67
N TYR A 117 -11.23 -18.23 1.76
CA TYR A 117 -12.66 -18.04 2.02
C TYR A 117 -13.54 -18.84 1.02
N PRO A 118 -13.57 -20.19 1.08
CA PRO A 118 -14.20 -21.00 0.03
C PRO A 118 -15.68 -20.73 -0.22
N LYS A 119 -16.44 -20.35 0.83
CA LYS A 119 -17.88 -20.05 0.69
C LYS A 119 -18.18 -18.80 -0.14
N CYS A 120 -17.18 -17.92 -0.35
CA CYS A 120 -17.39 -16.71 -1.14
C CYS A 120 -16.97 -16.82 -2.61
N LYS A 121 -16.66 -18.02 -3.10
CA LYS A 121 -16.24 -18.26 -4.49
C LYS A 121 -17.12 -17.53 -5.51
N LYS A 122 -18.44 -17.70 -5.43
CA LYS A 122 -19.39 -17.03 -6.34
C LYS A 122 -19.34 -15.49 -6.25
N ASN A 123 -19.13 -14.93 -5.05
CA ASN A 123 -19.01 -13.48 -4.86
C ASN A 123 -17.68 -12.96 -5.40
N CYS A 124 -16.62 -13.76 -5.32
CA CYS A 124 -15.30 -13.40 -5.83
C CYS A 124 -15.25 -13.30 -7.37
N GLU A 125 -16.21 -13.92 -8.10
CA GLU A 125 -16.37 -13.74 -9.54
C GLU A 125 -16.58 -12.25 -9.89
N GLN A 126 -17.25 -11.48 -9.03
CA GLN A 126 -17.44 -10.05 -9.21
C GLN A 126 -16.10 -9.28 -9.14
N LEU A 127 -15.15 -9.74 -8.33
CA LEU A 127 -13.80 -9.15 -8.25
C LEU A 127 -13.04 -9.37 -9.56
N THR A 128 -13.19 -10.53 -10.19
CA THR A 128 -12.62 -10.82 -11.51
C THR A 128 -13.17 -9.87 -12.57
N ASN A 129 -14.48 -9.63 -12.58
CA ASN A 129 -15.10 -8.67 -13.50
C ASN A 129 -14.59 -7.24 -13.29
N VAL A 130 -14.38 -6.86 -12.02
CA VAL A 130 -13.78 -5.55 -11.69
C VAL A 130 -12.37 -5.46 -12.25
N LEU A 131 -11.53 -6.47 -12.00
CA LEU A 131 -10.16 -6.50 -12.51
C LEU A 131 -10.12 -6.41 -14.03
N GLN A 132 -10.98 -7.16 -14.73
CA GLN A 132 -11.09 -7.10 -16.19
C GLN A 132 -11.47 -5.70 -16.70
N LYS A 133 -12.39 -5.02 -15.98
CA LYS A 133 -12.80 -3.65 -16.34
C LYS A 133 -11.67 -2.63 -16.23
N PHE A 134 -10.84 -2.74 -15.19
CA PHE A 134 -9.74 -1.80 -14.97
C PHE A 134 -8.43 -2.23 -15.66
N GLY A 135 -8.31 -3.50 -16.02
CA GLY A 135 -7.13 -4.08 -16.68
C GLY A 135 -5.89 -4.22 -15.80
N ASN A 136 -5.84 -3.49 -14.69
CA ASN A 136 -4.71 -3.44 -13.77
C ASN A 136 -5.22 -3.26 -12.33
N PRO A 137 -4.74 -4.06 -11.36
CA PRO A 137 -5.10 -3.93 -9.94
C PRO A 137 -4.88 -2.53 -9.38
N GLU A 138 -3.77 -1.88 -9.72
CA GLU A 138 -3.39 -0.57 -9.20
C GLU A 138 -4.35 0.56 -9.65
N LEU A 139 -5.10 0.35 -10.72
CA LEU A 139 -6.07 1.32 -11.24
C LEU A 139 -7.48 1.14 -10.69
N ILE A 140 -7.71 0.13 -9.83
CA ILE A 140 -9.02 -0.05 -9.19
C ILE A 140 -9.27 1.12 -8.26
N ASN A 141 -10.28 1.92 -8.59
CA ASN A 141 -10.52 3.22 -8.01
C ASN A 141 -10.87 3.22 -6.52
N SER A 142 -10.59 4.35 -5.89
CA SER A 142 -10.80 4.64 -4.46
C SER A 142 -12.06 5.45 -4.17
N ASN A 143 -13.13 5.32 -4.97
CA ASN A 143 -14.40 5.90 -4.59
C ASN A 143 -14.86 5.29 -3.25
N PRO A 144 -15.39 6.07 -2.29
CA PRO A 144 -15.76 5.58 -0.96
C PRO A 144 -16.64 4.33 -0.93
N SER A 145 -17.49 4.13 -1.93
CA SER A 145 -18.39 2.96 -2.04
C SER A 145 -17.79 1.80 -2.87
N THR A 146 -16.80 2.06 -3.69
CA THR A 146 -16.24 1.11 -4.67
C THR A 146 -14.72 0.93 -4.53
N ALA A 147 -14.14 1.39 -3.44
CA ALA A 147 -12.73 1.19 -3.10
C ALA A 147 -12.37 -0.30 -3.08
N PRO A 148 -11.12 -0.67 -3.38
CA PRO A 148 -10.67 -2.06 -3.36
C PRO A 148 -11.07 -2.82 -2.10
N SER A 149 -10.87 -2.23 -0.92
CA SER A 149 -11.24 -2.82 0.36
C SER A 149 -12.74 -3.10 0.46
N LYS A 150 -13.59 -2.16 0.00
CA LYS A 150 -15.05 -2.32 0.03
C LYS A 150 -15.54 -3.46 -0.85
N ARG A 151 -14.93 -3.62 -2.02
CA ARG A 151 -15.24 -4.73 -2.94
C ARG A 151 -14.87 -6.07 -2.33
N ILE A 152 -13.70 -6.16 -1.71
CA ILE A 152 -13.22 -7.39 -1.06
C ILE A 152 -14.08 -7.74 0.16
N ILE A 153 -14.38 -6.75 1.02
CA ILE A 153 -15.30 -6.94 2.16
C ILE A 153 -16.65 -7.49 1.69
N ASN A 154 -17.25 -6.85 0.69
CA ASN A 154 -18.55 -7.28 0.16
C ASN A 154 -18.51 -8.71 -0.41
N ALA A 155 -17.42 -9.08 -1.09
CA ALA A 155 -17.26 -10.43 -1.62
C ALA A 155 -17.12 -11.47 -0.50
N ILE A 156 -16.27 -11.19 0.51
CA ILE A 156 -15.96 -12.11 1.61
C ILE A 156 -17.12 -12.22 2.59
N GLU A 157 -17.70 -11.11 3.00
CA GLU A 157 -18.81 -11.08 3.96
C GLU A 157 -20.14 -11.48 3.33
N GLY A 158 -20.27 -11.35 1.99
CA GLY A 158 -21.48 -11.73 1.25
C GLY A 158 -22.69 -10.85 1.57
N GLY A 159 -22.49 -9.62 1.99
CA GLY A 159 -23.53 -8.67 2.36
C GLY A 159 -24.39 -9.21 3.51
N LYS A 160 -25.71 -9.28 3.31
CA LYS A 160 -26.66 -9.75 4.35
C LYS A 160 -26.44 -11.20 4.80
N LYS A 161 -25.68 -12.01 4.02
CA LYS A 161 -25.45 -13.44 4.32
C LYS A 161 -24.42 -13.69 5.40
N GLN A 162 -23.54 -12.70 5.69
CA GLN A 162 -22.47 -12.77 6.68
C GLN A 162 -21.68 -14.10 6.61
N LEU A 163 -21.16 -14.43 5.42
CA LEU A 163 -20.44 -15.68 5.17
C LEU A 163 -19.19 -15.82 6.03
N TYR A 164 -18.45 -14.72 6.17
CA TYR A 164 -17.27 -14.61 6.99
C TYR A 164 -17.20 -13.20 7.59
N LYS A 165 -16.39 -13.05 8.63
CA LYS A 165 -15.95 -11.73 9.13
C LYS A 165 -14.60 -11.38 8.49
N TYR A 166 -14.54 -10.29 7.75
CA TYR A 166 -13.30 -9.83 7.14
C TYR A 166 -12.32 -9.31 8.20
N ASN A 167 -11.09 -9.80 8.15
CA ASN A 167 -9.98 -9.30 8.97
C ASN A 167 -8.89 -8.76 8.04
N LYS A 168 -8.81 -7.43 7.90
CA LYS A 168 -7.91 -6.74 6.96
C LYS A 168 -6.46 -7.20 7.10
N PRO A 169 -5.79 -7.08 8.29
CA PRO A 169 -4.38 -7.47 8.41
C PRO A 169 -4.12 -8.95 8.16
N ALA A 170 -4.96 -9.83 8.73
CA ALA A 170 -4.78 -11.28 8.59
C ALA A 170 -5.04 -11.75 7.15
N THR A 171 -5.98 -11.10 6.44
CA THR A 171 -6.26 -11.43 5.04
C THR A 171 -5.14 -10.93 4.15
N ALA A 172 -4.73 -9.67 4.32
CA ALA A 172 -3.63 -9.07 3.58
C ALA A 172 -2.38 -9.96 3.66
N LYS A 173 -1.93 -10.28 4.87
CA LYS A 173 -0.73 -11.10 5.10
C LYS A 173 -0.83 -12.49 4.44
N ALA A 174 -1.94 -13.19 4.64
CA ALA A 174 -2.08 -14.55 4.13
C ALA A 174 -2.21 -14.60 2.60
N VAL A 175 -3.01 -13.70 2.04
CA VAL A 175 -3.29 -13.69 0.60
C VAL A 175 -2.07 -13.21 -0.20
N THR A 176 -1.39 -12.13 0.22
CA THR A 176 -0.18 -11.67 -0.47
C THR A 176 0.97 -12.67 -0.37
N ALA A 177 1.10 -13.38 0.76
CA ALA A 177 2.09 -14.45 0.89
C ALA A 177 1.82 -15.61 -0.09
N ASN A 178 0.56 -15.94 -0.33
CA ASN A 178 0.17 -16.99 -1.28
C ASN A 178 0.31 -16.54 -2.75
N ILE A 179 0.01 -15.27 -3.04
CA ILE A 179 0.23 -14.66 -4.37
C ILE A 179 1.71 -14.68 -4.74
N GLY A 180 2.57 -14.29 -3.82
CA GLY A 180 4.00 -14.18 -4.03
C GLY A 180 4.43 -12.87 -4.72
N ILE A 181 5.68 -12.47 -4.47
CA ILE A 181 6.23 -11.20 -4.93
C ILE A 181 6.29 -11.09 -6.45
N ASP A 182 6.62 -12.17 -7.15
CA ASP A 182 6.79 -12.16 -8.60
C ASP A 182 5.46 -11.91 -9.33
N VAL A 183 4.35 -12.45 -8.83
CA VAL A 183 3.02 -12.19 -9.38
C VAL A 183 2.60 -10.75 -9.12
N LEU A 184 2.85 -10.21 -7.92
CA LEU A 184 2.59 -8.80 -7.61
C LEU A 184 3.35 -7.89 -8.57
N ARG A 185 4.65 -8.11 -8.75
CA ARG A 185 5.50 -7.35 -9.67
C ARG A 185 5.02 -7.41 -11.12
N SER A 186 4.61 -8.59 -11.58
CA SER A 186 4.15 -8.78 -12.96
C SER A 186 2.83 -8.08 -13.28
N LYS A 187 1.98 -7.85 -12.27
CA LYS A 187 0.64 -7.28 -12.44
C LYS A 187 0.50 -5.83 -11.99
N CYS A 188 1.46 -5.32 -11.22
CA CYS A 188 1.44 -4.01 -10.62
C CYS A 188 2.71 -3.23 -11.02
N PRO A 189 2.68 -2.46 -12.11
CA PRO A 189 3.86 -1.76 -12.64
C PRO A 189 4.53 -0.83 -11.63
N HIS A 190 3.76 -0.01 -10.92
CA HIS A 190 4.30 0.92 -9.94
C HIS A 190 4.93 0.19 -8.74
N PHE A 191 4.28 -0.87 -8.26
CA PHE A 191 4.86 -1.74 -7.24
C PHE A 191 6.16 -2.39 -7.72
N ASN A 192 6.22 -2.82 -8.98
CA ASN A 192 7.45 -3.38 -9.55
C ASN A 192 8.58 -2.35 -9.59
N GLU A 193 8.32 -1.13 -10.05
CA GLU A 193 9.31 -0.05 -10.07
C GLU A 193 9.87 0.25 -8.67
N TRP A 194 9.02 0.24 -7.65
CA TRP A 194 9.47 0.40 -6.27
C TRP A 194 10.40 -0.72 -5.83
N ILE A 195 10.03 -1.99 -6.09
CA ILE A 195 10.89 -3.14 -5.77
C ILE A 195 12.23 -3.06 -6.51
N GLU A 196 12.24 -2.66 -7.78
CA GLU A 196 13.47 -2.47 -8.56
C GLU A 196 14.37 -1.39 -7.94
N LYS A 197 13.80 -0.26 -7.52
CA LYS A 197 14.55 0.80 -6.80
C LYS A 197 15.17 0.29 -5.50
N LEU A 198 14.48 -0.60 -4.77
CA LEU A 198 15.00 -1.20 -3.53
C LEU A 198 16.11 -2.22 -3.77
N ILE A 199 16.04 -2.97 -4.87
CA ILE A 199 17.06 -3.99 -5.22
C ILE A 199 18.33 -3.34 -5.78
N ALA A 200 18.22 -2.19 -6.45
CA ALA A 200 19.33 -1.47 -7.07
C ALA A 200 20.24 -0.73 -6.06
N LYS A 201 19.89 -0.71 -4.78
CA LYS A 201 20.66 -0.11 -3.67
C LYS A 201 21.45 -1.17 -2.93
#